data_325ea176b02a9c96295afee24eb99f35
#
_entry.id   325ea176b02a9c96295afee24eb99f35
#
_cell.length_a   1.000
_cell.length_b   1.000
_cell.length_c   1.000
_cell.angle_alpha   90.00
_cell.angle_beta   90.00
_cell.angle_gamma   90.00
#
_symmetry.space_group_name_H-M   'P 1'
#
loop_
_entity.id
_entity.type
_entity.pdbx_description
1 polymer ?
#
loop_
_entity_poly.entity_id
_entity_poly.type
_entity_poly.pdbx_seq_one_letter_code
_entity_poly.pdbx_strand_id
1 'polypeptide(L)'
;MELFKELLDYGKYLKENPFHQNLGVSLEEYGDLDKKIINEIYFSVDPKNKIPFPAELDDLIRLHYLVTSRKVTTILEIGVGKSTIVFDHALEQNKLKYGDFVTKNLRRSNPFECHSVDNNEKWIEVTKSTNPSIKNVTFHYCPCHVTTFNDRVCTLYDNFPNICPDLIYLDAPDQFSPMDQEFL
;
A
#
# COMPACT_ATOMS: atom_id res chain seq x y z
N MET A 1 -3.94 7.92 -17.79
CA MET A 1 -4.55 6.65 -17.37
C MET A 1 -4.65 5.62 -18.49
N GLU A 2 -4.93 6.00 -19.73
CA GLU A 2 -4.92 5.09 -20.90
C GLU A 2 -3.56 4.45 -21.17
N LEU A 3 -2.47 5.17 -20.96
CA LEU A 3 -1.11 4.69 -21.24
C LEU A 3 -0.74 3.39 -20.49
N PHE A 4 -1.27 3.19 -19.27
CA PHE A 4 -1.01 1.98 -18.50
C PHE A 4 -1.87 0.79 -18.94
N LYS A 5 -3.09 1.03 -19.41
CA LYS A 5 -3.97 -0.03 -19.92
C LYS A 5 -3.48 -0.64 -21.22
N GLU A 6 -2.83 0.16 -22.08
CA GLU A 6 -2.26 -0.32 -23.34
C GLU A 6 -0.93 -1.09 -23.17
N LEU A 7 -0.20 -0.82 -22.06
CA LEU A 7 1.13 -1.39 -21.85
C LEU A 7 1.18 -2.58 -20.90
N LEU A 8 0.14 -2.81 -20.10
CA LEU A 8 0.13 -3.85 -19.08
C LEU A 8 -1.06 -4.79 -19.26
N ASP A 9 -0.79 -6.01 -19.69
CA ASP A 9 -1.76 -7.11 -19.64
C ASP A 9 -1.85 -7.59 -18.18
N TYR A 10 -2.92 -7.21 -17.48
CA TYR A 10 -3.10 -7.50 -16.06
C TYR A 10 -3.19 -9.00 -15.78
N GLY A 11 -3.86 -9.76 -16.63
CA GLY A 11 -3.98 -11.20 -16.47
C GLY A 11 -2.63 -11.92 -16.61
N LYS A 12 -1.82 -11.52 -17.60
CA LYS A 12 -0.47 -12.02 -17.75
C LYS A 12 0.42 -11.60 -16.59
N TYR A 13 0.33 -10.32 -16.18
CA TYR A 13 1.13 -9.79 -15.09
C TYR A 13 0.90 -10.53 -13.77
N LEU A 14 -0.36 -10.81 -13.42
CA LEU A 14 -0.71 -11.54 -12.20
C LEU A 14 -0.29 -13.02 -12.24
N LYS A 15 -0.21 -13.63 -13.43
CA LYS A 15 0.35 -14.99 -13.56
C LYS A 15 1.86 -15.00 -13.29
N GLU A 16 2.57 -13.95 -13.71
CA GLU A 16 4.01 -13.80 -13.49
C GLU A 16 4.32 -13.30 -12.06
N ASN A 17 3.40 -12.57 -11.44
CA ASN A 17 3.54 -11.93 -10.12
C ASN A 17 2.30 -12.22 -9.26
N PRO A 18 2.20 -13.39 -8.63
CA PRO A 18 0.97 -13.90 -8.04
C PRO A 18 0.65 -13.31 -6.64
N PHE A 19 0.93 -12.04 -6.37
CA PHE A 19 0.66 -11.38 -5.09
C PHE A 19 -0.83 -11.37 -4.71
N HIS A 20 -1.73 -11.48 -5.71
CA HIS A 20 -3.17 -11.59 -5.47
C HIS A 20 -3.55 -12.80 -4.61
N GLN A 21 -2.74 -13.87 -4.63
CA GLN A 21 -2.96 -15.04 -3.76
C GLN A 21 -2.78 -14.68 -2.29
N ASN A 22 -1.84 -13.77 -1.96
CA ASN A 22 -1.62 -13.28 -0.61
C ASN A 22 -2.79 -12.40 -0.12
N LEU A 23 -3.58 -11.86 -1.05
CA LEU A 23 -4.81 -11.11 -0.78
C LEU A 23 -6.05 -12.01 -0.67
N GLY A 24 -5.91 -13.33 -0.90
CA GLY A 24 -7.02 -14.26 -0.95
C GLY A 24 -7.93 -14.10 -2.18
N VAL A 25 -7.41 -13.49 -3.25
CA VAL A 25 -8.17 -13.23 -4.49
C VAL A 25 -7.87 -14.27 -5.53
N SER A 26 -8.93 -14.85 -6.13
CA SER A 26 -8.82 -15.82 -7.24
C SER A 26 -8.87 -15.11 -8.59
N LEU A 27 -8.00 -15.51 -9.54
CA LEU A 27 -8.03 -14.98 -10.90
C LEU A 27 -9.29 -15.39 -11.69
N GLU A 28 -9.96 -16.46 -11.28
CA GLU A 28 -11.20 -16.93 -11.92
C GLU A 28 -12.35 -15.95 -11.71
N GLU A 29 -12.31 -15.22 -10.59
CA GLU A 29 -13.29 -14.16 -10.27
C GLU A 29 -13.05 -12.90 -11.12
N TYR A 30 -11.92 -12.78 -11.78
CA TYR A 30 -11.46 -11.59 -12.50
C TYR A 30 -11.82 -11.54 -13.99
N GLY A 31 -12.27 -12.65 -14.59
CA GLY A 31 -12.59 -12.70 -16.02
C GLY A 31 -13.64 -11.70 -16.52
N ASP A 32 -14.50 -11.19 -15.62
CA ASP A 32 -15.58 -10.24 -15.93
C ASP A 32 -15.51 -8.92 -15.12
N LEU A 33 -14.44 -8.67 -14.40
CA LEU A 33 -14.34 -7.61 -13.42
C LEU A 33 -14.25 -6.20 -14.00
N ASP A 34 -13.83 -6.03 -15.24
CA ASP A 34 -13.78 -4.72 -15.90
C ASP A 34 -15.15 -4.00 -15.98
N LYS A 35 -16.26 -4.69 -15.71
CA LYS A 35 -17.60 -4.13 -15.79
C LYS A 35 -18.41 -4.18 -14.49
N LYS A 36 -18.14 -5.12 -13.59
CA LYS A 36 -18.95 -5.33 -12.37
C LYS A 36 -18.43 -4.56 -11.16
N ILE A 37 -17.13 -4.43 -10.99
CA ILE A 37 -16.56 -3.84 -9.77
C ILE A 37 -16.91 -2.36 -9.61
N ILE A 38 -16.89 -1.60 -10.70
CA ILE A 38 -17.14 -0.15 -10.62
C ILE A 38 -18.56 0.17 -10.14
N ASN A 39 -19.56 -0.67 -10.41
CA ASN A 39 -20.95 -0.37 -10.10
C ASN A 39 -21.47 -0.95 -8.78
N GLU A 40 -20.97 -2.10 -8.33
CA GLU A 40 -21.50 -2.76 -7.12
C GLU A 40 -20.73 -2.40 -5.85
N ILE A 41 -19.43 -2.10 -5.94
CA ILE A 41 -18.56 -1.89 -4.79
C ILE A 41 -18.75 -0.50 -4.17
N TYR A 42 -18.91 0.52 -4.99
CA TYR A 42 -19.13 1.89 -4.50
C TYR A 42 -20.45 2.09 -3.75
N PHE A 43 -21.44 1.23 -3.96
CA PHE A 43 -22.77 1.35 -3.36
C PHE A 43 -23.05 0.38 -2.20
N SER A 44 -22.20 -0.59 -1.95
CA SER A 44 -22.46 -1.64 -0.94
C SER A 44 -21.67 -1.48 0.36
N VAL A 45 -20.77 -0.51 0.45
CA VAL A 45 -19.96 -0.31 1.65
C VAL A 45 -20.68 0.63 2.61
N ASP A 46 -21.16 0.08 3.73
CA ASP A 46 -21.62 0.89 4.87
C ASP A 46 -20.40 1.42 5.63
N PRO A 47 -20.14 2.75 5.60
CA PRO A 47 -19.02 3.35 6.33
C PRO A 47 -19.05 3.08 7.83
N LYS A 48 -20.22 2.72 8.38
CA LYS A 48 -20.39 2.44 9.80
C LYS A 48 -19.89 1.04 10.21
N ASN A 49 -19.83 0.10 9.28
CA ASN A 49 -19.45 -1.29 9.61
C ASN A 49 -17.95 -1.56 9.59
N LYS A 50 -17.10 -0.58 9.21
CA LYS A 50 -15.62 -0.71 9.20
C LYS A 50 -15.10 -1.99 8.52
N ILE A 51 -15.79 -2.43 7.47
CA ILE A 51 -15.37 -3.56 6.65
C ILE A 51 -14.31 -3.04 5.68
N PRO A 52 -13.15 -3.69 5.56
CA PRO A 52 -12.12 -3.29 4.58
C PRO A 52 -12.70 -3.26 3.18
N PHE A 53 -12.39 -2.21 2.42
CA PHE A 53 -12.75 -2.16 1.00
C PHE A 53 -12.21 -3.39 0.28
N PRO A 54 -12.92 -3.91 -0.74
CA PRO A 54 -12.40 -4.97 -1.60
C PRO A 54 -11.07 -4.51 -2.26
N ALA A 55 -10.28 -5.48 -2.71
CA ALA A 55 -9.03 -5.18 -3.38
C ALA A 55 -9.30 -4.60 -4.78
N GLU A 56 -8.91 -3.36 -5.02
CA GLU A 56 -8.87 -2.76 -6.35
C GLU A 56 -7.61 -3.27 -7.07
N LEU A 57 -7.74 -4.45 -7.70
CA LEU A 57 -6.57 -5.16 -8.25
C LEU A 57 -5.85 -4.39 -9.35
N ASP A 58 -6.53 -3.60 -10.13
CA ASP A 58 -5.89 -2.81 -11.18
C ASP A 58 -4.94 -1.75 -10.60
N ASP A 59 -5.31 -1.11 -9.50
CA ASP A 59 -4.44 -0.18 -8.79
C ASP A 59 -3.30 -0.90 -8.07
N LEU A 60 -3.58 -2.02 -7.43
CA LEU A 60 -2.55 -2.85 -6.79
C LEU A 60 -1.54 -3.41 -7.79
N ILE A 61 -1.98 -3.80 -9.01
CA ILE A 61 -1.09 -4.20 -10.10
C ILE A 61 -0.19 -3.04 -10.51
N ARG A 62 -0.75 -1.84 -10.63
CA ARG A 62 0.05 -0.63 -10.99
C ARG A 62 1.08 -0.31 -9.91
N LEU A 63 0.71 -0.39 -8.64
CA LEU A 63 1.65 -0.20 -7.52
C LEU A 63 2.77 -1.23 -7.55
N HIS A 64 2.44 -2.51 -7.70
CA HIS A 64 3.44 -3.58 -7.82
C HIS A 64 4.37 -3.35 -9.00
N TYR A 65 3.82 -3.04 -10.17
CA TYR A 65 4.59 -2.73 -11.37
C TYR A 65 5.50 -1.52 -11.19
N LEU A 66 5.01 -0.45 -10.54
CA LEU A 66 5.79 0.74 -10.25
C LEU A 66 7.02 0.41 -9.40
N VAL A 67 6.83 -0.35 -8.31
CA VAL A 67 7.91 -0.76 -7.41
C VAL A 67 8.94 -1.63 -8.13
N THR A 68 8.49 -2.62 -8.88
CA THR A 68 9.40 -3.57 -9.56
C THR A 68 10.11 -2.95 -10.76
N SER A 69 9.40 -2.19 -11.62
CA SER A 69 9.98 -1.56 -12.81
C SER A 69 10.96 -0.43 -12.45
N ARG A 70 10.72 0.30 -11.37
CA ARG A 70 11.61 1.36 -10.87
C ARG A 70 12.72 0.83 -9.95
N LYS A 71 12.71 -0.47 -9.63
CA LYS A 71 13.69 -1.11 -8.74
C LYS A 71 13.76 -0.44 -7.37
N VAL A 72 12.59 -0.06 -6.85
CA VAL A 72 12.46 0.60 -5.54
C VAL A 72 13.04 -0.29 -4.46
N THR A 73 13.79 0.30 -3.53
CA THR A 73 14.41 -0.41 -2.40
C THR A 73 13.86 0.00 -1.04
N THR A 74 13.28 1.18 -0.93
CA THR A 74 12.71 1.67 0.34
C THR A 74 11.40 2.39 0.07
N ILE A 75 10.34 1.98 0.75
CA ILE A 75 9.00 2.53 0.63
C ILE A 75 8.57 3.15 1.95
N LEU A 76 7.95 4.31 1.87
CA LEU A 76 7.14 4.89 2.94
C LEU A 76 5.68 4.83 2.50
N GLU A 77 4.92 4.02 3.19
CA GLU A 77 3.47 3.91 3.03
C GLU A 77 2.77 4.64 4.17
N ILE A 78 1.82 5.49 3.85
CA ILE A 78 0.97 6.19 4.81
C ILE A 78 -0.46 5.73 4.58
N GLY A 79 -0.95 4.87 5.47
CA GLY A 79 -2.18 4.08 5.33
C GLY A 79 -1.89 2.60 5.17
N VAL A 80 -2.09 1.82 6.23
CA VAL A 80 -1.85 0.37 6.24
C VAL A 80 -3.04 -0.36 5.61
N GLY A 81 -2.78 -1.30 4.69
CA GLY A 81 -3.85 -2.03 4.05
C GLY A 81 -3.39 -3.13 3.09
N LYS A 82 -4.14 -3.31 2.01
CA LYS A 82 -3.83 -4.29 0.96
C LYS A 82 -2.58 -3.93 0.16
N SER A 83 -2.31 -2.64 -0.02
CA SER A 83 -1.09 -2.11 -0.63
C SER A 83 0.16 -2.55 0.12
N THR A 84 0.11 -2.65 1.46
CA THR A 84 1.21 -3.14 2.30
C THR A 84 1.68 -4.53 1.87
N ILE A 85 0.74 -5.44 1.58
CA ILE A 85 1.02 -6.81 1.14
C ILE A 85 1.68 -6.81 -0.25
N VAL A 86 1.20 -5.93 -1.11
CA VAL A 86 1.72 -5.77 -2.47
C VAL A 86 3.14 -5.21 -2.46
N PHE A 87 3.42 -4.26 -1.58
CA PHE A 87 4.75 -3.68 -1.40
C PHE A 87 5.74 -4.70 -0.84
N ASP A 88 5.33 -5.50 0.16
CA ASP A 88 6.15 -6.59 0.68
C ASP A 88 6.57 -7.57 -0.43
N HIS A 89 5.59 -8.02 -1.23
CA HIS A 89 5.84 -8.94 -2.34
C HIS A 89 6.76 -8.32 -3.40
N ALA A 90 6.53 -7.07 -3.80
CA ALA A 90 7.33 -6.40 -4.81
C ALA A 90 8.77 -6.15 -4.35
N LEU A 91 8.97 -5.78 -3.08
CA LEU A 91 10.29 -5.63 -2.48
C LEU A 91 11.04 -6.95 -2.38
N GLU A 92 10.37 -8.05 -2.03
CA GLU A 92 10.99 -9.38 -2.03
C GLU A 92 11.46 -9.77 -3.44
N GLN A 93 10.67 -9.49 -4.48
CA GLN A 93 11.09 -9.72 -5.86
C GLN A 93 12.30 -8.86 -6.26
N ASN A 94 12.29 -7.57 -5.89
CA ASN A 94 13.41 -6.69 -6.15
C ASN A 94 14.69 -7.17 -5.42
N LYS A 95 14.53 -7.64 -4.19
CA LYS A 95 15.63 -8.20 -3.37
C LYS A 95 16.23 -9.44 -4.03
N LEU A 96 15.40 -10.38 -4.47
CA LEU A 96 15.85 -11.57 -5.17
C LEU A 96 16.60 -11.24 -6.46
N LYS A 97 16.13 -10.23 -7.19
CA LYS A 97 16.69 -9.87 -8.51
C LYS A 97 17.90 -8.95 -8.43
N TYR A 98 17.93 -8.03 -7.49
CA TYR A 98 18.89 -6.93 -7.43
C TYR A 98 19.71 -6.89 -6.13
N GLY A 99 19.50 -7.80 -5.18
CA GLY A 99 20.13 -7.78 -3.85
C GLY A 99 21.65 -7.69 -3.90
N ASP A 100 22.30 -8.50 -4.72
CA ASP A 100 23.75 -8.50 -4.89
C ASP A 100 24.27 -7.16 -5.43
N PHE A 101 23.55 -6.59 -6.40
CA PHE A 101 23.92 -5.29 -6.96
C PHE A 101 23.79 -4.19 -5.92
N VAL A 102 22.66 -4.18 -5.20
CA VAL A 102 22.37 -3.18 -4.16
C VAL A 102 23.41 -3.25 -3.04
N THR A 103 23.71 -4.45 -2.55
CA THR A 103 24.71 -4.65 -1.48
C THR A 103 26.10 -4.16 -1.88
N LYS A 104 26.48 -4.33 -3.15
CA LYS A 104 27.81 -3.95 -3.63
C LYS A 104 27.94 -2.48 -4.00
N ASN A 105 26.85 -1.83 -4.41
CA ASN A 105 26.90 -0.51 -5.06
C ASN A 105 26.17 0.59 -4.31
N LEU A 106 25.21 0.27 -3.45
CA LEU A 106 24.44 1.26 -2.72
C LEU A 106 24.84 1.31 -1.25
N ARG A 107 24.96 2.53 -0.72
CA ARG A 107 25.27 2.78 0.70
C ARG A 107 23.97 2.86 1.50
N ARG A 108 23.22 1.74 1.60
CA ARG A 108 22.01 1.63 2.43
C ARG A 108 22.22 0.53 3.47
N SER A 109 21.82 0.81 4.71
CA SER A 109 21.92 -0.15 5.82
C SER A 109 20.86 -1.25 5.71
N ASN A 110 19.64 -0.90 5.29
CA ASN A 110 18.52 -1.83 5.18
C ASN A 110 17.77 -1.59 3.87
N PRO A 111 18.28 -2.08 2.73
CA PRO A 111 17.55 -2.04 1.46
C PRO A 111 16.44 -3.07 1.45
N PHE A 112 15.42 -2.83 0.63
CA PHE A 112 14.22 -3.66 0.45
C PHE A 112 13.33 -3.70 1.69
N GLU A 113 13.03 -2.51 2.24
CA GLU A 113 12.15 -2.31 3.38
C GLU A 113 10.97 -1.40 3.03
N CYS A 114 9.82 -1.68 3.65
CA CYS A 114 8.66 -0.81 3.66
C CYS A 114 8.39 -0.34 5.08
N HIS A 115 8.22 0.95 5.28
CA HIS A 115 7.75 1.53 6.52
C HIS A 115 6.30 1.93 6.34
N SER A 116 5.38 1.16 6.93
CA SER A 116 3.95 1.40 6.83
C SER A 116 3.44 2.09 8.08
N VAL A 117 2.93 3.30 7.90
CA VAL A 117 2.44 4.20 8.96
C VAL A 117 0.93 4.21 8.97
N ASP A 118 0.32 4.12 10.15
CA ASP A 118 -1.12 4.29 10.33
C ASP A 118 -1.44 4.97 11.65
N ASN A 119 -2.53 5.73 11.68
CA ASN A 119 -3.07 6.33 12.91
C ASN A 119 -4.10 5.44 13.61
N ASN A 120 -4.36 4.25 13.09
CA ASN A 120 -5.28 3.28 13.64
C ASN A 120 -4.56 1.96 13.96
N GLU A 121 -4.27 1.73 15.24
CA GLU A 121 -3.58 0.54 15.71
C GLU A 121 -4.31 -0.77 15.34
N LYS A 122 -5.65 -0.74 15.31
CA LYS A 122 -6.45 -1.92 14.93
C LYS A 122 -6.23 -2.35 13.48
N TRP A 123 -6.06 -1.40 12.56
CA TRP A 123 -5.74 -1.72 11.17
C TRP A 123 -4.36 -2.36 11.04
N ILE A 124 -3.39 -1.86 11.80
CA ILE A 124 -2.06 -2.46 11.87
C ILE A 124 -2.16 -3.92 12.35
N GLU A 125 -2.91 -4.16 13.44
CA GLU A 125 -3.09 -5.50 14.00
C GLU A 125 -3.83 -6.44 13.03
N VAL A 126 -4.89 -5.97 12.39
CA VAL A 126 -5.63 -6.74 11.37
C VAL A 126 -4.70 -7.13 10.22
N THR A 127 -3.95 -6.17 9.67
CA THR A 127 -3.04 -6.45 8.56
C THR A 127 -1.95 -7.45 8.92
N LYS A 128 -1.36 -7.31 10.11
CA LYS A 128 -0.36 -8.27 10.63
C LYS A 128 -0.94 -9.67 10.82
N SER A 129 -2.12 -9.77 11.43
CA SER A 129 -2.73 -11.06 11.77
C SER A 129 -3.23 -11.82 10.54
N THR A 130 -3.75 -11.10 9.55
CA THR A 130 -4.24 -11.70 8.31
C THR A 130 -3.12 -12.06 7.32
N ASN A 131 -1.92 -11.49 7.50
CA ASN A 131 -0.79 -11.70 6.60
C ASN A 131 0.51 -12.02 7.36
N PRO A 132 0.59 -13.17 8.03
CA PRO A 132 1.76 -13.52 8.86
C PRO A 132 3.04 -13.78 8.04
N SER A 133 2.94 -13.83 6.71
CA SER A 133 4.07 -14.03 5.80
C SER A 133 4.81 -12.75 5.42
N ILE A 134 4.32 -11.59 5.81
CA ILE A 134 4.98 -10.29 5.60
C ILE A 134 6.37 -10.29 6.27
N LYS A 135 7.41 -9.90 5.51
CA LYS A 135 8.80 -9.96 5.96
C LYS A 135 9.55 -8.64 5.90
N ASN A 136 9.23 -7.81 4.90
CA ASN A 136 9.99 -6.60 4.59
C ASN A 136 9.28 -5.32 5.06
N VAL A 137 8.29 -5.44 5.96
CA VAL A 137 7.48 -4.32 6.44
C VAL A 137 7.70 -4.06 7.92
N THR A 138 7.98 -2.82 8.24
CA THR A 138 7.96 -2.29 9.61
C THR A 138 6.73 -1.42 9.78
N PHE A 139 5.86 -1.78 10.71
CA PHE A 139 4.64 -1.04 11.00
C PHE A 139 4.88 0.01 12.09
N HIS A 140 4.36 1.21 11.87
CA HIS A 140 4.44 2.33 12.77
C HIS A 140 3.05 2.84 13.14
N TYR A 141 2.70 2.80 14.41
CA TYR A 141 1.54 3.53 14.91
C TYR A 141 1.93 5.00 15.12
N CYS A 142 1.34 5.89 14.35
CA CYS A 142 1.61 7.32 14.38
C CYS A 142 0.27 8.06 14.51
N PRO A 143 -0.12 8.47 15.70
CA PRO A 143 -1.28 9.33 15.88
C PRO A 143 -1.19 10.57 14.99
N CYS A 144 -2.34 11.05 14.51
CA CYS A 144 -2.35 12.24 13.67
C CYS A 144 -3.39 13.23 14.15
N HIS A 145 -3.14 14.50 13.87
CA HIS A 145 -4.04 15.61 14.20
C HIS A 145 -4.05 16.65 13.08
N VAL A 146 -5.14 17.42 13.01
CA VAL A 146 -5.25 18.54 12.08
C VAL A 146 -4.50 19.75 12.64
N THR A 147 -3.72 20.39 11.79
CA THR A 147 -2.97 21.60 12.12
C THR A 147 -2.89 22.55 10.92
N THR A 148 -2.12 23.62 11.03
CA THR A 148 -1.86 24.53 9.92
C THR A 148 -0.36 24.63 9.63
N PHE A 149 -0.01 24.63 8.37
CA PHE A 149 1.33 24.90 7.89
C PHE A 149 1.28 25.91 6.74
N ASN A 150 1.96 27.03 6.90
CA ASN A 150 1.92 28.17 5.96
C ASN A 150 0.47 28.58 5.60
N ASP A 151 -0.37 28.78 6.63
CA ASP A 151 -1.79 29.17 6.54
C ASP A 151 -2.67 28.17 5.77
N ARG A 152 -2.22 26.93 5.60
CA ARG A 152 -2.99 25.84 4.99
C ARG A 152 -3.26 24.75 6.02
N VAL A 153 -4.49 24.29 6.06
CA VAL A 153 -4.86 23.13 6.88
C VAL A 153 -4.13 21.90 6.37
N CYS A 154 -3.53 21.16 7.28
CA CYS A 154 -2.83 19.92 6.98
C CYS A 154 -3.00 18.91 8.11
N THR A 155 -2.69 17.64 7.82
CA THR A 155 -2.57 16.58 8.81
C THR A 155 -1.11 16.41 9.20
N LEU A 156 -0.82 16.40 10.48
CA LEU A 156 0.48 16.10 11.03
C LEU A 156 0.43 14.75 11.75
N TYR A 157 1.41 13.90 11.50
CA TYR A 157 1.60 12.62 12.17
C TYR A 157 2.69 12.75 13.24
N ASP A 158 2.42 12.26 14.45
CA ASP A 158 3.39 12.20 15.53
C ASP A 158 4.30 11.00 15.39
N ASN A 159 5.54 11.13 15.83
CA ASN A 159 6.52 10.03 15.84
C ASN A 159 6.76 9.39 14.46
N PHE A 160 6.68 10.19 13.41
CA PHE A 160 6.86 9.74 12.04
C PHE A 160 8.28 9.16 11.83
N PRO A 161 8.45 8.03 11.13
CA PRO A 161 9.75 7.43 10.93
C PRO A 161 10.67 8.34 10.12
N ASN A 162 11.90 8.54 10.60
CA ASN A 162 12.91 9.33 9.90
C ASN A 162 13.70 8.43 8.93
N ILE A 163 13.19 8.30 7.71
CA ILE A 163 13.75 7.47 6.64
C ILE A 163 13.93 8.29 5.36
N CYS A 164 14.68 7.73 4.41
CA CYS A 164 14.86 8.30 3.07
C CYS A 164 14.28 7.33 2.03
N PRO A 165 12.98 7.38 1.74
CA PRO A 165 12.32 6.44 0.84
C PRO A 165 12.59 6.77 -0.63
N ASP A 166 12.57 5.74 -1.49
CA ASP A 166 12.57 5.87 -2.95
C ASP A 166 11.15 6.11 -3.49
N LEU A 167 10.14 5.64 -2.74
CA LEU A 167 8.73 5.77 -3.06
C LEU A 167 7.96 6.18 -1.81
N ILE A 168 7.10 7.18 -1.94
CA ILE A 168 6.11 7.56 -0.93
C ILE A 168 4.73 7.25 -1.51
N TYR A 169 3.94 6.45 -0.78
CA TYR A 169 2.54 6.17 -1.09
C TYR A 169 1.66 6.73 0.03
N LEU A 170 0.70 7.57 -0.34
CA LEU A 170 -0.19 8.25 0.61
C LEU A 170 -1.63 7.83 0.34
N ASP A 171 -2.22 7.09 1.29
CA ASP A 171 -3.61 6.61 1.27
C ASP A 171 -4.27 6.71 2.66
N ALA A 172 -3.94 7.76 3.42
CA ALA A 172 -4.43 8.00 4.80
C ALA A 172 -4.31 9.49 5.16
N PRO A 173 -4.89 9.92 6.28
CA PRO A 173 -5.67 9.13 7.25
C PRO A 173 -7.07 8.83 6.74
N ASP A 174 -7.75 7.88 7.41
CA ASP A 174 -9.15 7.58 7.14
C ASP A 174 -10.00 8.86 7.32
N GLN A 175 -10.58 9.33 6.20
CA GLN A 175 -11.39 10.55 6.16
C GLN A 175 -12.69 10.46 6.99
N PHE A 176 -13.09 9.27 7.40
CA PHE A 176 -14.29 9.01 8.20
C PHE A 176 -13.98 8.78 9.68
N SER A 177 -12.71 8.71 10.07
CA SER A 177 -12.34 8.70 11.49
C SER A 177 -12.56 10.09 12.07
N PRO A 178 -13.22 10.23 13.24
CA PRO A 178 -13.24 11.49 13.95
C PRO A 178 -11.77 11.81 14.36
N MET A 179 -11.12 12.61 13.56
CA MET A 179 -9.94 13.33 14.02
C MET A 179 -10.47 14.29 15.09
N ASP A 180 -9.80 14.38 16.23
CA ASP A 180 -10.23 15.25 17.32
C ASP A 180 -10.57 16.63 16.78
N GLN A 181 -11.88 16.94 16.76
CA GLN A 181 -12.43 18.17 16.19
C GLN A 181 -12.30 19.33 17.20
N GLU A 182 -11.12 19.54 17.76
CA GLU A 182 -10.89 20.71 18.62
C GLU A 182 -10.63 22.03 17.86
N PHE A 183 -10.79 22.02 16.51
CA PHE A 183 -10.50 23.21 15.69
C PHE A 183 -11.63 23.57 14.71
N LEU A 184 -12.87 23.65 15.20
CA LEU A 184 -13.92 24.41 14.52
C LEU A 184 -14.52 25.45 15.46
#